data_14d126ed1f59ef1744a4c4cdfd520b2c
#
_entry.id   14d126ed1f59ef1744a4c4cdfd520b2c
#
_cell.length_a   1.000
_cell.length_b   1.000
_cell.length_c   1.000
_cell.angle_alpha   90.00
_cell.angle_beta   90.00
_cell.angle_gamma   90.00
#
_symmetry.space_group_name_H-M   'P 1'
#
loop_
_entity.id
_entity.type
_entity.pdbx_description
1 polymer ?
#
loop_
_entity_poly.entity_id
_entity_poly.type
_entity_poly.pdbx_seq_one_letter_code
_entity_poly.pdbx_strand_id
1 'polypeptide(L)'
;MNRKFIEFIKKFIPEYFLVIVRAIFFPGRLVLLSPTYNNDGLATFHVVDFMHDERFINAIKDGKKYAENRQDDFRIYIGCALADHAQKLDGDFVECGVWLGVMSKSIINYIDFDSLKKKFWLFDTFQGIPKENMIENDGREFNFYDNKGLHGKNNIIDKEKIKIIDLVIEKFSKNNVEIVEGIVPEALEIAKNVKVAFLHIDMNNAYPEVEAIKFFWKKIVTSG
;
A
#
# COMPACT_ATOMS: atom_id res chain seq x y z
N MET A 1 -10.66 23.35 -12.99
CA MET A 1 -10.79 24.35 -11.89
C MET A 1 -9.51 24.29 -11.06
N ASN A 2 -8.82 25.43 -10.84
CA ASN A 2 -7.47 25.48 -10.27
C ASN A 2 -7.44 24.96 -8.83
N ARG A 3 -6.58 23.95 -8.53
CA ARG A 3 -6.43 23.30 -7.21
C ARG A 3 -6.18 24.29 -6.06
N LYS A 4 -5.41 25.35 -6.33
CA LYS A 4 -5.16 26.45 -5.37
C LYS A 4 -6.42 27.22 -5.01
N PHE A 5 -7.34 27.39 -5.96
CA PHE A 5 -8.63 28.05 -5.72
C PHE A 5 -9.55 27.17 -4.85
N ILE A 6 -9.54 25.86 -5.05
CA ILE A 6 -10.30 24.91 -4.22
C ILE A 6 -9.78 24.91 -2.77
N GLU A 7 -8.46 24.93 -2.58
CA GLU A 7 -7.85 24.97 -1.25
C GLU A 7 -8.12 26.30 -0.54
N PHE A 8 -8.15 27.41 -1.29
CA PHE A 8 -8.53 28.72 -0.77
C PHE A 8 -10.00 28.72 -0.29
N ILE A 9 -10.89 28.20 -1.11
CA ILE A 9 -12.33 28.11 -0.77
C ILE A 9 -12.56 27.25 0.47
N LYS A 10 -11.90 26.09 0.60
CA LYS A 10 -12.00 25.21 1.77
C LYS A 10 -11.63 25.88 3.10
N LYS A 11 -10.83 26.93 3.05
CA LYS A 11 -10.36 27.67 4.24
C LYS A 11 -11.43 28.59 4.83
N PHE A 12 -12.42 29.01 4.02
CA PHE A 12 -13.43 30.00 4.39
C PHE A 12 -14.87 29.48 4.38
N ILE A 13 -15.10 28.30 3.81
CA ILE A 13 -16.43 27.69 3.72
C ILE A 13 -16.49 26.49 4.65
N PRO A 14 -17.41 26.47 5.63
CA PRO A 14 -17.62 25.31 6.48
C PRO A 14 -17.89 24.05 5.66
N GLU A 15 -17.41 22.90 6.13
CA GLU A 15 -17.48 21.63 5.37
C GLU A 15 -18.92 21.25 4.99
N TYR A 16 -19.91 21.53 5.85
CA TYR A 16 -21.31 21.27 5.55
C TYR A 16 -21.83 22.05 4.32
N PHE A 17 -21.32 23.24 4.07
CA PHE A 17 -21.71 24.01 2.89
C PHE A 17 -21.12 23.43 1.59
N LEU A 18 -19.89 22.93 1.65
CA LEU A 18 -19.27 22.23 0.52
C LEU A 18 -20.01 20.94 0.15
N VAL A 19 -20.62 20.29 1.15
CA VAL A 19 -21.47 19.11 0.97
C VAL A 19 -22.75 19.48 0.22
N ILE A 20 -23.41 20.57 0.61
CA ILE A 20 -24.62 21.06 -0.05
C ILE A 20 -24.33 21.44 -1.50
N VAL A 21 -23.24 22.15 -1.74
CA VAL A 21 -22.81 22.53 -3.11
C VAL A 21 -22.53 21.27 -3.97
N ARG A 22 -21.86 20.25 -3.41
CA ARG A 22 -21.63 18.97 -4.11
C ARG A 22 -22.92 18.23 -4.42
N ALA A 23 -23.88 18.22 -3.49
CA ALA A 23 -25.18 17.59 -3.68
C ALA A 23 -25.96 18.25 -4.83
N ILE A 24 -25.89 19.56 -4.95
CA ILE A 24 -26.56 20.33 -6.02
C ILE A 24 -25.90 20.06 -7.39
N PHE A 25 -24.56 20.10 -7.46
CA PHE A 25 -23.85 20.00 -8.74
C PHE A 25 -23.57 18.54 -9.17
N PHE A 26 -23.70 17.56 -8.28
CA PHE A 26 -23.49 16.15 -8.56
C PHE A 26 -24.59 15.28 -7.96
N PRO A 27 -25.85 15.42 -8.43
CA PRO A 27 -27.03 14.78 -7.82
C PRO A 27 -27.01 13.23 -7.85
N GLY A 28 -26.13 12.62 -8.63
CA GLY A 28 -25.97 11.16 -8.66
C GLY A 28 -24.96 10.59 -7.65
N ARG A 29 -24.28 11.44 -6.88
CA ARG A 29 -23.35 10.98 -5.83
C ARG A 29 -23.99 11.11 -4.46
N LEU A 30 -24.07 9.98 -3.74
CA LEU A 30 -24.45 9.99 -2.34
C LEU A 30 -23.43 10.83 -1.55
N VAL A 31 -23.88 11.98 -1.04
CA VAL A 31 -23.03 12.89 -0.26
C VAL A 31 -23.17 12.53 1.20
N LEU A 32 -22.18 11.83 1.74
CA LEU A 32 -22.12 11.48 3.15
C LEU A 32 -21.74 12.73 3.98
N LEU A 33 -22.65 13.19 4.84
CA LEU A 33 -22.48 14.43 5.62
C LEU A 33 -21.45 14.28 6.73
N SER A 34 -21.41 13.12 7.39
CA SER A 34 -20.48 12.83 8.49
C SER A 34 -20.25 11.33 8.56
N PRO A 35 -19.49 10.75 7.64
CA PRO A 35 -19.21 9.31 7.69
C PRO A 35 -18.37 8.97 8.93
N THR A 36 -18.61 7.80 9.48
CA THR A 36 -17.80 7.23 10.56
C THR A 36 -16.36 7.00 10.14
N TYR A 37 -16.19 6.67 8.84
CA TYR A 37 -14.88 6.51 8.19
C TYR A 37 -14.92 7.12 6.79
N ASN A 38 -13.88 7.85 6.41
CA ASN A 38 -13.75 8.47 5.08
C ASN A 38 -12.27 8.61 4.69
N ASN A 39 -11.68 7.52 4.25
CA ASN A 39 -10.29 7.47 3.80
C ASN A 39 -10.15 6.53 2.60
N ASP A 40 -9.11 6.72 1.80
CA ASP A 40 -8.74 5.85 0.67
C ASP A 40 -9.89 5.57 -0.33
N GLY A 41 -10.74 6.58 -0.57
CA GLY A 41 -11.90 6.43 -1.45
C GLY A 41 -13.07 5.63 -0.87
N LEU A 42 -12.96 5.11 0.34
CA LEU A 42 -14.02 4.46 1.06
C LEU A 42 -14.65 5.44 2.07
N ALA A 43 -15.99 5.58 2.00
CA ALA A 43 -16.74 6.31 3.01
C ALA A 43 -17.92 5.45 3.49
N THR A 44 -18.11 5.37 4.81
CA THR A 44 -19.20 4.59 5.41
C THR A 44 -19.75 5.23 6.68
N PHE A 45 -21.03 4.97 6.97
CA PHE A 45 -21.66 5.29 8.26
C PHE A 45 -21.69 4.09 9.22
N HIS A 46 -21.31 2.91 8.76
CA HIS A 46 -21.25 1.74 9.62
C HIS A 46 -20.15 1.87 10.67
N VAL A 47 -20.28 1.13 11.74
CA VAL A 47 -19.21 0.97 12.71
C VAL A 47 -18.01 0.32 12.01
N VAL A 48 -16.83 0.86 12.26
CA VAL A 48 -15.56 0.38 11.69
C VAL A 48 -14.68 -0.16 12.81
N ASP A 49 -14.97 -1.38 13.21
CA ASP A 49 -14.37 -2.04 14.38
C ASP A 49 -12.83 -2.09 14.31
N PHE A 50 -12.27 -2.17 13.10
CA PHE A 50 -10.81 -2.19 12.92
C PHE A 50 -10.11 -0.92 13.44
N MET A 51 -10.81 0.22 13.48
CA MET A 51 -10.29 1.47 14.03
C MET A 51 -10.17 1.44 15.57
N HIS A 52 -10.74 0.43 16.20
CA HIS A 52 -10.70 0.18 17.65
C HIS A 52 -10.00 -1.12 18.02
N ASP A 53 -9.51 -1.87 17.04
CA ASP A 53 -8.70 -3.08 17.25
C ASP A 53 -7.28 -2.68 17.67
N GLU A 54 -6.96 -2.87 18.94
CA GLU A 54 -5.63 -2.55 19.50
C GLU A 54 -4.50 -3.31 18.82
N ARG A 55 -4.74 -4.55 18.41
CA ARG A 55 -3.76 -5.35 17.66
C ARG A 55 -3.42 -4.68 16.32
N PHE A 56 -4.45 -4.22 15.60
CA PHE A 56 -4.28 -3.51 14.34
C PHE A 56 -3.64 -2.13 14.54
N ILE A 57 -4.12 -1.35 15.52
CA ILE A 57 -3.59 0.00 15.82
C ILE A 57 -2.09 -0.08 16.11
N ASN A 58 -1.64 -1.04 16.91
CA ASN A 58 -0.24 -1.22 17.23
C ASN A 58 0.57 -1.68 16.01
N ALA A 59 0.03 -2.59 15.22
CA ALA A 59 0.70 -3.10 14.02
C ALA A 59 0.91 -2.00 12.95
N ILE A 60 -0.11 -1.18 12.69
CA ILE A 60 -0.05 -0.13 11.67
C ILE A 60 0.83 1.05 12.10
N LYS A 61 0.91 1.35 13.39
CA LYS A 61 1.77 2.42 13.92
C LYS A 61 3.23 2.23 13.52
N ASP A 62 3.75 1.04 13.69
CA ASP A 62 5.11 0.71 13.30
C ASP A 62 5.23 0.52 11.77
N GLY A 63 4.22 -0.06 11.14
CA GLY A 63 4.13 -0.14 9.68
C GLY A 63 4.25 1.21 8.99
N LYS A 64 3.60 2.25 9.53
CA LYS A 64 3.63 3.62 9.00
C LYS A 64 4.88 4.42 9.36
N LYS A 65 5.85 3.86 10.07
CA LYS A 65 7.14 4.53 10.25
C LYS A 65 7.69 4.98 8.89
N TYR A 66 8.03 6.26 8.77
CA TYR A 66 8.42 6.98 7.54
C TYR A 66 7.26 7.31 6.55
N ALA A 67 6.02 6.94 6.87
CA ALA A 67 4.84 7.16 6.03
C ALA A 67 3.60 7.55 6.87
N GLU A 68 3.77 8.33 7.93
CA GLU A 68 2.76 8.62 8.95
C GLU A 68 1.50 9.29 8.38
N ASN A 69 1.64 10.03 7.30
CA ASN A 69 0.52 10.77 6.67
C ASN A 69 -0.33 9.91 5.72
N ARG A 70 -0.04 8.62 5.57
CA ARG A 70 -0.85 7.73 4.72
C ARG A 70 -2.23 7.50 5.34
N GLN A 71 -3.25 7.51 4.49
CA GLN A 71 -4.66 7.34 4.85
C GLN A 71 -5.24 6.13 4.12
N ASP A 72 -4.59 4.98 4.29
CA ASP A 72 -4.95 3.70 3.65
C ASP A 72 -5.22 2.57 4.66
N ASP A 73 -5.67 2.93 5.86
CA ASP A 73 -5.83 2.03 6.99
C ASP A 73 -6.74 0.83 6.70
N PHE A 74 -7.84 1.06 5.96
CA PHE A 74 -8.75 -0.02 5.61
C PHE A 74 -8.08 -1.05 4.69
N ARG A 75 -7.31 -0.60 3.71
CA ARG A 75 -6.55 -1.50 2.80
C ARG A 75 -5.54 -2.33 3.58
N ILE A 76 -4.82 -1.70 4.51
CA ILE A 76 -3.85 -2.40 5.36
C ILE A 76 -4.55 -3.40 6.27
N TYR A 77 -5.71 -3.04 6.84
CA TYR A 77 -6.50 -3.96 7.67
C TYR A 77 -6.93 -5.20 6.89
N ILE A 78 -7.42 -5.03 5.66
CA ILE A 78 -7.77 -6.17 4.79
C ILE A 78 -6.54 -7.06 4.54
N GLY A 79 -5.38 -6.47 4.25
CA GLY A 79 -4.12 -7.21 4.11
C GLY A 79 -3.76 -8.02 5.36
N CYS A 80 -3.86 -7.40 6.54
CA CYS A 80 -3.62 -8.06 7.83
C CYS A 80 -4.61 -9.20 8.09
N ALA A 81 -5.91 -8.98 7.85
CA ALA A 81 -6.93 -10.01 8.04
C ALA A 81 -6.75 -11.21 7.11
N LEU A 82 -6.43 -10.98 5.83
CA LEU A 82 -6.13 -12.05 4.88
C LEU A 82 -4.84 -12.79 5.26
N ALA A 83 -3.82 -12.09 5.71
CA ALA A 83 -2.57 -12.67 6.20
C ALA A 83 -2.79 -13.56 7.44
N ASP A 84 -3.67 -13.15 8.35
CA ASP A 84 -4.04 -13.94 9.54
C ASP A 84 -4.69 -15.30 9.17
N HIS A 85 -5.45 -15.35 8.08
CA HIS A 85 -5.95 -16.60 7.53
C HIS A 85 -4.85 -17.41 6.84
N ALA A 86 -4.04 -16.74 6.00
CA ALA A 86 -3.01 -17.38 5.18
C ALA A 86 -1.84 -17.93 5.99
N GLN A 87 -1.57 -17.43 7.21
CA GLN A 87 -0.47 -17.91 8.05
C GLN A 87 -0.56 -19.41 8.38
N LYS A 88 -1.75 -20.00 8.32
CA LYS A 88 -2.02 -21.41 8.58
C LYS A 88 -1.68 -22.33 7.40
N LEU A 89 -1.55 -21.77 6.21
CA LEU A 89 -1.22 -22.50 4.99
C LEU A 89 0.28 -22.78 4.91
N ASP A 90 0.68 -23.88 4.27
CA ASP A 90 2.09 -24.17 3.99
C ASP A 90 2.60 -23.28 2.86
N GLY A 91 3.61 -22.46 3.11
CA GLY A 91 4.21 -21.57 2.13
C GLY A 91 4.60 -20.22 2.73
N ASP A 92 5.32 -19.47 1.94
CA ASP A 92 5.86 -18.15 2.27
C ASP A 92 4.88 -17.04 1.90
N PHE A 93 5.19 -15.83 2.34
CA PHE A 93 4.47 -14.62 1.98
C PHE A 93 5.26 -13.85 0.94
N VAL A 94 4.55 -13.18 0.03
CA VAL A 94 5.14 -12.41 -1.05
C VAL A 94 4.43 -11.06 -1.18
N GLU A 95 5.20 -9.98 -1.28
CA GLU A 95 4.74 -8.66 -1.68
C GLU A 95 5.53 -8.17 -2.88
N CYS A 96 4.83 -7.76 -3.94
CA CYS A 96 5.40 -7.10 -5.11
C CYS A 96 4.88 -5.66 -5.17
N GLY A 97 5.79 -4.69 -5.03
CA GLY A 97 5.47 -3.30 -4.81
C GLY A 97 5.42 -2.98 -3.31
N VAL A 98 6.59 -2.76 -2.73
CA VAL A 98 6.81 -2.64 -1.27
C VAL A 98 6.86 -1.18 -0.82
N TRP A 99 7.45 -0.31 -1.63
CA TRP A 99 7.74 1.08 -1.31
C TRP A 99 8.44 1.21 0.07
N LEU A 100 7.80 1.83 1.07
CA LEU A 100 8.32 1.96 2.45
C LEU A 100 7.93 0.78 3.36
N GLY A 101 7.39 -0.30 2.82
CA GLY A 101 7.05 -1.52 3.56
C GLY A 101 5.92 -1.34 4.57
N VAL A 102 4.95 -0.46 4.28
CA VAL A 102 3.83 -0.20 5.21
C VAL A 102 2.95 -1.43 5.37
N MET A 103 2.57 -2.07 4.26
CA MET A 103 1.71 -3.26 4.27
C MET A 103 2.42 -4.44 4.93
N SER A 104 3.59 -4.82 4.43
CA SER A 104 4.35 -5.97 4.95
C SER A 104 4.73 -5.82 6.42
N LYS A 105 5.17 -4.63 6.86
CA LYS A 105 5.50 -4.41 8.29
C LYS A 105 4.27 -4.47 9.18
N SER A 106 3.14 -3.93 8.73
CA SER A 106 1.87 -4.05 9.48
C SER A 106 1.42 -5.51 9.58
N ILE A 107 1.52 -6.29 8.50
CA ILE A 107 1.22 -7.72 8.52
C ILE A 107 2.14 -8.46 9.51
N ILE A 108 3.47 -8.24 9.43
CA ILE A 108 4.45 -8.90 10.31
C ILE A 108 4.08 -8.69 11.77
N ASN A 109 3.78 -7.46 12.15
CA ASN A 109 3.43 -7.13 13.53
C ASN A 109 2.03 -7.65 13.92
N TYR A 110 1.08 -7.63 12.97
CA TYR A 110 -0.29 -8.04 13.23
C TYR A 110 -0.40 -9.54 13.53
N ILE A 111 0.34 -10.38 12.82
CA ILE A 111 0.24 -11.85 12.97
C ILE A 111 1.40 -12.47 13.74
N ASP A 112 2.32 -11.66 14.31
CA ASP A 112 3.57 -12.13 14.90
C ASP A 112 4.35 -13.06 13.94
N PHE A 113 4.55 -12.56 12.70
CA PHE A 113 5.09 -13.34 11.59
C PHE A 113 6.43 -13.99 11.90
N ASP A 114 7.28 -13.34 12.70
CA ASP A 114 8.61 -13.84 13.04
C ASP A 114 8.57 -15.10 13.93
N SER A 115 7.44 -15.40 14.57
CA SER A 115 7.21 -16.65 15.26
C SER A 115 6.94 -17.83 14.31
N LEU A 116 6.59 -17.54 13.04
CA LEU A 116 6.29 -18.51 12.01
C LEU A 116 7.57 -19.03 11.34
N LYS A 117 7.58 -20.29 10.91
CA LYS A 117 8.67 -20.85 10.10
C LYS A 117 8.48 -20.52 8.61
N LYS A 118 8.29 -19.25 8.30
CA LYS A 118 8.02 -18.73 6.95
C LYS A 118 8.93 -17.56 6.66
N LYS A 119 9.13 -17.27 5.37
CA LYS A 119 9.83 -16.10 4.89
C LYS A 119 8.85 -15.13 4.23
N PHE A 120 9.06 -13.81 4.37
CA PHE A 120 8.34 -12.80 3.64
C PHE A 120 9.25 -12.21 2.56
N TRP A 121 8.91 -12.44 1.29
CA TRP A 121 9.63 -11.96 0.12
C TRP A 121 9.10 -10.60 -0.29
N LEU A 122 9.97 -9.60 -0.36
CA LEU A 122 9.64 -8.20 -0.62
C LEU A 122 10.33 -7.74 -1.92
N PHE A 123 9.56 -7.64 -3.01
CA PHE A 123 10.06 -7.27 -4.34
C PHE A 123 9.71 -5.82 -4.67
N ASP A 124 10.70 -4.99 -4.94
CA ASP A 124 10.51 -3.60 -5.39
C ASP A 124 11.76 -3.10 -6.11
N THR A 125 11.64 -2.10 -6.95
CA THR A 125 12.79 -1.37 -7.49
C THR A 125 13.39 -0.42 -6.47
N PHE A 126 12.59 0.03 -5.47
CA PHE A 126 12.90 1.08 -4.51
C PHE A 126 13.36 2.41 -5.14
N GLN A 127 13.13 2.55 -6.44
CA GLN A 127 13.52 3.70 -7.25
C GLN A 127 12.34 4.30 -8.03
N GLY A 128 11.13 3.75 -7.82
CA GLY A 128 9.92 4.10 -8.56
C GLY A 128 9.70 3.22 -9.79
N ILE A 129 8.75 3.61 -10.64
CA ILE A 129 8.39 2.84 -11.82
C ILE A 129 9.44 3.02 -12.92
N PRO A 130 10.03 1.94 -13.45
CA PRO A 130 10.98 2.02 -14.56
C PRO A 130 10.33 2.64 -15.81
N LYS A 131 11.03 3.56 -16.47
CA LYS A 131 10.49 4.29 -17.65
C LYS A 131 10.15 3.35 -18.81
N GLU A 132 10.91 2.29 -19.02
CA GLU A 132 10.69 1.26 -20.03
C GLU A 132 9.40 0.46 -19.84
N ASN A 133 8.87 0.40 -18.62
CA ASN A 133 7.64 -0.32 -18.30
C ASN A 133 6.40 0.59 -18.33
N MET A 134 6.57 1.87 -18.62
CA MET A 134 5.47 2.82 -18.75
C MET A 134 4.83 2.70 -20.13
N ILE A 135 3.58 2.26 -20.18
CA ILE A 135 2.79 2.25 -21.42
C ILE A 135 2.35 3.69 -21.70
N GLU A 136 2.71 4.25 -22.86
CA GLU A 136 2.37 5.62 -23.29
C GLU A 136 0.87 5.97 -23.24
N ASN A 137 -0.02 5.00 -23.09
CA ASN A 137 -1.47 5.15 -23.20
C ASN A 137 -2.26 4.89 -21.91
N ASP A 138 -1.63 4.84 -20.74
CA ASP A 138 -2.38 4.63 -19.48
C ASP A 138 -3.24 5.85 -19.07
N GLY A 139 -3.20 6.96 -19.81
CA GLY A 139 -4.05 8.14 -19.59
C GLY A 139 -3.89 8.81 -18.22
N ARG A 140 -3.06 8.26 -17.35
CA ARG A 140 -2.69 8.83 -16.07
C ARG A 140 -1.47 9.71 -16.30
N GLU A 141 -1.64 11.00 -16.07
CA GLU A 141 -0.57 11.97 -16.26
C GLU A 141 0.71 11.50 -15.58
N PHE A 142 1.77 11.38 -16.34
CA PHE A 142 3.15 11.07 -15.97
C PHE A 142 3.64 11.82 -14.70
N ASN A 143 2.99 12.93 -14.37
CA ASN A 143 3.26 13.78 -13.22
C ASN A 143 2.89 13.17 -11.86
N PHE A 144 2.18 12.04 -11.81
CA PHE A 144 1.82 11.41 -10.55
C PHE A 144 2.96 10.56 -9.97
N TYR A 145 3.85 10.10 -10.83
CA TYR A 145 4.96 9.19 -10.50
C TYR A 145 6.35 9.83 -10.61
N ASP A 146 6.44 11.12 -10.93
CA ASP A 146 7.65 11.87 -10.66
C ASP A 146 7.92 11.78 -9.15
N ASN A 147 9.12 11.43 -8.73
CA ASN A 147 9.53 11.23 -7.33
C ASN A 147 9.04 12.30 -6.35
N LYS A 148 8.67 13.48 -6.86
CA LYS A 148 8.03 14.58 -6.12
C LYS A 148 6.57 14.35 -5.75
N GLY A 149 5.86 13.44 -6.44
CA GLY A 149 4.44 13.16 -6.19
C GLY A 149 4.22 12.10 -5.10
N LEU A 150 5.09 11.09 -5.04
CA LEU A 150 5.00 10.00 -4.06
C LEU A 150 5.36 10.43 -2.64
N HIS A 151 6.25 11.41 -2.49
CA HIS A 151 6.82 11.74 -1.19
C HIS A 151 6.26 13.01 -0.56
N GLY A 152 5.49 13.83 -1.31
CA GLY A 152 5.03 15.13 -0.83
C GLY A 152 6.19 16.11 -0.56
N LYS A 153 5.98 17.39 -0.79
CA LYS A 153 7.01 18.46 -0.73
C LYS A 153 7.76 18.62 0.60
N ASN A 154 7.44 17.85 1.62
CA ASN A 154 8.01 17.95 2.97
C ASN A 154 8.56 16.62 3.51
N ASN A 155 8.75 15.61 2.66
CA ASN A 155 9.22 14.31 3.12
C ASN A 155 10.73 14.36 3.44
N ILE A 156 11.12 13.68 4.51
CA ILE A 156 12.51 13.56 4.95
C ILE A 156 13.39 12.92 3.87
N ILE A 157 12.83 11.99 3.08
CA ILE A 157 13.50 11.29 2.00
C ILE A 157 14.07 12.27 0.96
N ASP A 158 13.24 13.24 0.51
CA ASP A 158 13.65 14.23 -0.49
C ASP A 158 14.63 15.26 0.09
N LYS A 159 14.48 15.61 1.37
CA LYS A 159 15.32 16.61 2.03
C LYS A 159 16.74 16.10 2.32
N GLU A 160 16.86 14.84 2.74
CA GLU A 160 18.11 14.27 3.19
C GLU A 160 18.76 13.36 2.14
N LYS A 161 18.15 13.20 0.94
CA LYS A 161 18.61 12.29 -0.13
C LYS A 161 18.78 10.84 0.33
N ILE A 162 17.94 10.40 1.27
CA ILE A 162 17.96 9.05 1.79
C ILE A 162 17.35 8.11 0.72
N LYS A 163 17.97 6.98 0.48
CA LYS A 163 17.41 5.96 -0.40
C LYS A 163 16.29 5.20 0.32
N ILE A 164 15.19 4.94 -0.39
CA ILE A 164 14.03 4.18 0.14
C ILE A 164 14.49 2.80 0.63
N ILE A 165 15.34 2.12 -0.13
CA ILE A 165 15.84 0.80 0.23
C ILE A 165 16.56 0.80 1.59
N ASP A 166 17.33 1.84 1.93
CA ASP A 166 18.04 1.91 3.20
C ASP A 166 17.07 1.99 4.38
N LEU A 167 15.96 2.74 4.22
CA LEU A 167 14.89 2.81 5.22
C LEU A 167 14.15 1.47 5.38
N VAL A 168 13.96 0.75 4.27
CA VAL A 168 13.31 -0.57 4.28
C VAL A 168 14.22 -1.59 4.96
N ILE A 169 15.50 -1.63 4.62
CA ILE A 169 16.48 -2.51 5.28
C ILE A 169 16.51 -2.24 6.80
N GLU A 170 16.53 -0.97 7.21
CA GLU A 170 16.47 -0.61 8.64
C GLU A 170 15.18 -1.11 9.29
N LYS A 171 14.02 -0.82 8.66
CA LYS A 171 12.70 -1.17 9.17
C LYS A 171 12.54 -2.69 9.40
N PHE A 172 13.11 -3.50 8.54
CA PHE A 172 12.99 -4.97 8.58
C PHE A 172 14.20 -5.68 9.16
N SER A 173 15.19 -4.97 9.69
CA SER A 173 16.47 -5.52 10.15
C SER A 173 16.37 -6.66 11.20
N LYS A 174 15.24 -6.80 11.87
CA LYS A 174 14.97 -7.83 12.88
C LYS A 174 13.90 -8.84 12.45
N ASN A 175 13.45 -8.79 11.22
CA ASN A 175 12.34 -9.62 10.74
C ASN A 175 12.83 -10.69 9.75
N ASN A 176 12.09 -11.80 9.66
CA ASN A 176 12.38 -12.88 8.71
C ASN A 176 11.89 -12.52 7.30
N VAL A 177 12.54 -11.55 6.68
CA VAL A 177 12.23 -11.06 5.33
C VAL A 177 13.40 -11.27 4.38
N GLU A 178 13.08 -11.38 3.09
CA GLU A 178 14.04 -11.31 1.98
C GLU A 178 13.69 -10.11 1.12
N ILE A 179 14.54 -9.06 1.17
CA ILE A 179 14.37 -7.84 0.39
C ILE A 179 15.06 -8.05 -0.95
N VAL A 180 14.31 -7.97 -2.04
CA VAL A 180 14.79 -8.18 -3.41
C VAL A 180 14.62 -6.89 -4.19
N GLU A 181 15.73 -6.14 -4.36
CA GLU A 181 15.76 -4.97 -5.23
C GLU A 181 15.86 -5.43 -6.68
N GLY A 182 14.90 -5.04 -7.52
CA GLY A 182 14.92 -5.36 -8.94
C GLY A 182 13.61 -5.13 -9.66
N ILE A 183 13.68 -5.28 -10.98
CA ILE A 183 12.53 -5.11 -11.88
C ILE A 183 11.81 -6.45 -12.02
N VAL A 184 10.47 -6.43 -11.96
CA VAL A 184 9.61 -7.57 -12.26
C VAL A 184 9.38 -7.61 -13.78
N PRO A 185 9.53 -8.79 -14.46
CA PRO A 185 9.55 -10.14 -13.87
C PRO A 185 10.93 -10.68 -13.47
N GLU A 186 12.04 -10.09 -13.92
CA GLU A 186 13.39 -10.66 -13.80
C GLU A 186 13.78 -10.93 -12.33
N ALA A 187 13.40 -10.02 -11.41
CA ALA A 187 13.70 -10.16 -9.99
C ALA A 187 13.00 -11.37 -9.34
N LEU A 188 11.93 -11.88 -9.94
CA LEU A 188 11.15 -12.99 -9.36
C LEU A 188 11.87 -14.34 -9.44
N GLU A 189 12.86 -14.50 -10.31
CA GLU A 189 13.56 -15.78 -10.51
C GLU A 189 14.19 -16.34 -9.22
N ILE A 190 14.58 -15.49 -8.27
CA ILE A 190 15.10 -15.93 -6.98
C ILE A 190 14.05 -16.74 -6.18
N ALA A 191 12.77 -16.47 -6.41
CA ALA A 191 11.64 -17.13 -5.76
C ALA A 191 11.01 -18.25 -6.61
N LYS A 192 11.71 -18.79 -7.62
CA LYS A 192 11.16 -19.79 -8.55
C LYS A 192 10.64 -21.08 -7.87
N ASN A 193 11.22 -21.45 -6.74
CA ASN A 193 10.85 -22.65 -5.99
C ASN A 193 9.99 -22.36 -4.75
N VAL A 194 9.55 -21.12 -4.54
CA VAL A 194 8.78 -20.72 -3.37
C VAL A 194 7.33 -21.18 -3.54
N LYS A 195 6.78 -21.83 -2.51
CA LYS A 195 5.34 -21.99 -2.34
C LYS A 195 4.78 -20.72 -1.70
N VAL A 196 3.64 -20.24 -2.16
CA VAL A 196 3.07 -18.97 -1.74
C VAL A 196 1.77 -19.18 -0.98
N ALA A 197 1.76 -18.82 0.29
CA ALA A 197 0.56 -18.81 1.13
C ALA A 197 -0.18 -17.47 1.07
N PHE A 198 0.54 -16.38 0.89
CA PHE A 198 -0.01 -15.02 0.77
C PHE A 198 0.70 -14.25 -0.34
N LEU A 199 -0.07 -13.63 -1.23
CA LEU A 199 0.45 -12.81 -2.32
C LEU A 199 -0.25 -11.45 -2.33
N HIS A 200 0.53 -10.38 -2.18
CA HIS A 200 0.11 -9.00 -2.35
C HIS A 200 0.84 -8.37 -3.54
N ILE A 201 0.10 -7.73 -4.45
CA ILE A 201 0.64 -7.06 -5.64
C ILE A 201 0.07 -5.66 -5.71
N ASP A 202 0.94 -4.64 -5.65
CA ASP A 202 0.58 -3.22 -5.76
C ASP A 202 1.78 -2.42 -6.32
N MET A 203 2.06 -2.63 -7.62
CA MET A 203 3.20 -1.98 -8.29
C MET A 203 2.77 -0.75 -9.10
N ASN A 204 1.48 -0.44 -9.12
CA ASN A 204 0.90 0.67 -9.87
C ASN A 204 1.23 0.66 -11.38
N ASN A 205 1.52 -0.51 -11.94
CA ASN A 205 1.85 -0.72 -13.35
C ASN A 205 1.34 -2.08 -13.81
N ALA A 206 0.49 -2.09 -14.84
CA ALA A 206 -0.19 -3.29 -15.31
C ALA A 206 0.77 -4.39 -15.80
N TYR A 207 1.86 -4.04 -16.48
CA TYR A 207 2.77 -5.04 -17.03
C TYR A 207 3.44 -5.89 -15.93
N PRO A 208 4.18 -5.33 -14.96
CA PRO A 208 4.83 -6.13 -13.93
C PRO A 208 3.81 -6.83 -13.01
N GLU A 209 2.62 -6.25 -12.77
CA GLU A 209 1.57 -6.91 -11.98
C GLU A 209 1.07 -8.19 -12.66
N VAL A 210 0.81 -8.13 -13.97
CA VAL A 210 0.40 -9.31 -14.75
C VAL A 210 1.49 -10.37 -14.77
N GLU A 211 2.75 -9.99 -14.95
CA GLU A 211 3.87 -10.94 -14.94
C GLU A 211 4.07 -11.56 -13.54
N ALA A 212 3.93 -10.80 -12.47
CA ALA A 212 3.96 -11.33 -11.11
C ALA A 212 2.84 -12.36 -10.86
N ILE A 213 1.60 -12.07 -11.31
CA ILE A 213 0.49 -13.02 -11.22
C ILE A 213 0.81 -14.29 -11.99
N LYS A 214 1.26 -14.19 -13.25
CA LYS A 214 1.63 -15.37 -14.06
C LYS A 214 2.70 -16.23 -13.40
N PHE A 215 3.71 -15.58 -12.79
CA PHE A 215 4.82 -16.26 -12.13
C PHE A 215 4.38 -17.01 -10.88
N PHE A 216 3.58 -16.38 -10.02
CA PHE A 216 3.18 -16.93 -8.73
C PHE A 216 1.92 -17.79 -8.77
N TRP A 217 1.04 -17.65 -9.76
CA TRP A 217 -0.27 -18.33 -9.80
C TRP A 217 -0.21 -19.84 -9.51
N LYS A 218 0.71 -20.54 -10.15
CA LYS A 218 0.89 -21.98 -9.97
C LYS A 218 1.63 -22.37 -8.68
N LYS A 219 2.13 -21.39 -7.95
CA LYS A 219 2.86 -21.57 -6.69
C LYS A 219 2.00 -21.27 -5.47
N ILE A 220 0.82 -20.65 -5.68
CA ILE A 220 -0.14 -20.39 -4.61
C ILE A 220 -0.68 -21.72 -4.10
N VAL A 221 -0.55 -21.93 -2.80
CA VAL A 221 -1.08 -23.12 -2.16
C VAL A 221 -2.59 -23.02 -2.05
N THR A 222 -3.28 -24.11 -2.40
CA THR A 222 -4.72 -24.22 -2.18
C THR A 222 -4.94 -24.88 -0.82
N SER A 223 -5.87 -24.35 -0.01
CA SER A 223 -6.38 -25.10 1.14
C SER A 223 -7.02 -26.39 0.60
N GLY A 224 -6.47 -27.54 0.97
CA GLY A 224 -7.07 -28.82 0.70
C GLY A 224 -8.42 -28.97 1.38
#